data_2e7bd48147199e0f1157615282d34d4c
#
_entry.id   2e7bd48147199e0f1157615282d34d4c
#
_cell.length_a   1.000
_cell.length_b   1.000
_cell.length_c   1.000
_cell.angle_alpha   90.00
_cell.angle_beta   90.00
_cell.angle_gamma   90.00
#
_symmetry.space_group_name_H-M   'P 1'
#
loop_
_entity.id
_entity.type
_entity.pdbx_description
1 polymer ?
#
loop_
_entity_poly.entity_id
_entity_poly.type
_entity_poly.pdbx_seq_one_letter_code
_entity_poly.pdbx_strand_id
1 'polypeptide(L)'
;MKKEDLYARMMHTPDDPERAELRASLRVVWKQLLPLHRALIDDARADYTANVGPLSGPGHLLQLLQEDPFFLWLKPLTSLIVDIDTLSRTDFERPEVDAIVARLEQLFGATADPGFTARYIPVLQRDVDVAIAHAAIRQISGKLQRF
;
A
#
# COMPACT_ATOMS: atom_id res chain seq x y z
N MET A 1 6.26 -35.91 -15.48
CA MET A 1 6.99 -34.71 -15.01
C MET A 1 8.25 -35.17 -14.30
N LYS A 2 9.37 -34.62 -14.68
CA LYS A 2 10.65 -34.94 -14.03
C LYS A 2 10.68 -34.39 -12.62
N LYS A 3 11.36 -35.09 -11.71
CA LYS A 3 11.52 -34.69 -10.31
C LYS A 3 12.12 -33.27 -10.18
N GLU A 4 13.02 -32.93 -11.08
CA GLU A 4 13.68 -31.61 -11.16
C GLU A 4 12.69 -30.50 -11.52
N ASP A 5 11.71 -30.76 -12.40
CA ASP A 5 10.67 -29.78 -12.76
C ASP A 5 9.72 -29.51 -11.60
N LEU A 6 9.43 -30.54 -10.81
CA LEU A 6 8.62 -30.40 -9.62
C LEU A 6 9.36 -29.57 -8.56
N TYR A 7 10.65 -29.77 -8.41
CA TYR A 7 11.51 -29.04 -7.50
C TYR A 7 11.61 -27.56 -7.88
N ALA A 8 11.76 -27.28 -9.17
CA ALA A 8 11.81 -25.91 -9.70
C ALA A 8 10.50 -25.16 -9.46
N ARG A 9 9.35 -25.85 -9.49
CA ARG A 9 8.04 -25.26 -9.18
C ARG A 9 7.82 -25.01 -7.70
N MET A 10 8.42 -25.82 -6.82
CA MET A 10 8.33 -25.65 -5.38
C MET A 10 9.32 -24.62 -4.87
N MET A 11 10.44 -24.43 -5.56
CA MET A 11 11.41 -23.40 -5.27
C MET A 11 11.11 -22.16 -6.10
N HIS A 12 11.35 -21.00 -5.51
CA HIS A 12 11.22 -19.74 -6.24
C HIS A 12 12.11 -19.78 -7.47
N THR A 13 11.48 -19.71 -8.66
CA THR A 13 12.20 -19.61 -9.92
C THR A 13 12.88 -18.24 -9.98
N PRO A 14 14.20 -18.18 -10.27
CA PRO A 14 14.87 -16.90 -10.41
C PRO A 14 14.17 -16.02 -11.46
N ASP A 15 13.95 -14.76 -11.08
CA ASP A 15 13.33 -13.79 -11.98
C ASP A 15 14.25 -13.51 -13.17
N ASP A 16 13.66 -13.27 -14.35
CA ASP A 16 14.38 -12.59 -15.42
C ASP A 16 14.66 -11.13 -15.01
N PRO A 17 15.52 -10.38 -15.75
CA PRO A 17 15.87 -9.02 -15.39
C PRO A 17 14.67 -8.07 -15.26
N GLU A 18 13.67 -8.20 -16.13
CA GLU A 18 12.46 -7.37 -16.07
C GLU A 18 11.63 -7.66 -14.82
N ARG A 19 11.40 -8.94 -14.55
CA ARG A 19 10.63 -9.37 -13.37
C ARG A 19 11.35 -9.03 -12.07
N ALA A 20 12.68 -9.16 -12.03
CA ALA A 20 13.48 -8.74 -10.89
C ALA A 20 13.34 -7.24 -10.61
N GLU A 21 13.32 -6.43 -11.66
CA GLU A 21 13.16 -4.98 -11.54
C GLU A 21 11.75 -4.59 -11.09
N LEU A 22 10.72 -5.27 -11.61
CA LEU A 22 9.34 -5.09 -11.14
C LEU A 22 9.21 -5.44 -9.67
N ARG A 23 9.79 -6.55 -9.24
CA ARG A 23 9.79 -6.99 -7.85
C ARG A 23 10.48 -5.98 -6.95
N ALA A 24 11.63 -5.49 -7.35
CA ALA A 24 12.37 -4.46 -6.61
C ALA A 24 11.54 -3.17 -6.48
N SER A 25 10.88 -2.76 -7.55
CA SER A 25 10.01 -1.58 -7.55
C SER A 25 8.80 -1.76 -6.64
N LEU A 26 8.17 -2.93 -6.63
CA LEU A 26 7.08 -3.25 -5.69
C LEU A 26 7.56 -3.15 -4.24
N ARG A 27 8.77 -3.62 -3.94
CA ARG A 27 9.36 -3.52 -2.59
C ARG A 27 9.61 -2.07 -2.20
N VAL A 28 10.06 -1.23 -3.12
CA VAL A 28 10.28 0.20 -2.86
C VAL A 28 8.95 0.90 -2.57
N VAL A 29 7.89 0.63 -3.35
CA VAL A 29 6.54 1.16 -3.09
C VAL A 29 6.07 0.75 -1.69
N TRP A 30 6.21 -0.52 -1.34
CA TRP A 30 5.82 -1.03 -0.04
C TRP A 30 6.52 -0.27 1.10
N LYS A 31 7.83 -0.06 0.98
CA LYS A 31 8.61 0.69 1.97
C LYS A 31 8.16 2.14 2.12
N GLN A 32 7.74 2.77 1.02
CA GLN A 32 7.23 4.15 1.05
C GLN A 32 5.82 4.23 1.64
N LEU A 33 5.00 3.21 1.41
CA LEU A 33 3.64 3.18 1.92
C LEU A 33 3.57 3.00 3.44
N LEU A 34 4.53 2.31 4.05
CA LEU A 34 4.51 2.05 5.50
C LEU A 34 4.51 3.31 6.35
N PRO A 35 5.47 4.25 6.19
CA PRO A 35 5.46 5.47 7.00
C PRO A 35 4.28 6.39 6.66
N LEU A 36 3.85 6.42 5.41
CA LEU A 36 2.67 7.17 5.00
C LEU A 36 1.42 6.63 5.68
N HIS A 37 1.22 5.33 5.67
CA HIS A 37 0.10 4.65 6.33
C HIS A 37 0.09 4.93 7.84
N ARG A 38 1.26 4.86 8.48
CA ARG A 38 1.40 5.16 9.90
C ARG A 38 0.99 6.59 10.23
N ALA A 39 1.42 7.55 9.41
CA ALA A 39 1.04 8.96 9.60
C ALA A 39 -0.48 9.15 9.48
N LEU A 40 -1.12 8.47 8.54
CA LEU A 40 -2.57 8.53 8.37
C LEU A 40 -3.32 7.87 9.52
N ILE A 41 -2.82 6.76 10.07
CA ILE A 41 -3.38 6.13 11.27
C ILE A 41 -3.26 7.07 12.46
N ASP A 42 -2.11 7.71 12.65
CA ASP A 42 -1.90 8.64 13.74
C ASP A 42 -2.83 9.85 13.65
N ASP A 43 -3.07 10.36 12.44
CA ASP A 43 -4.04 11.43 12.20
C ASP A 43 -5.47 10.99 12.53
N ALA A 44 -5.87 9.81 12.09
CA ALA A 44 -7.19 9.26 12.37
C ALA A 44 -7.38 9.01 13.88
N ARG A 45 -6.35 8.57 14.58
CA ARG A 45 -6.37 8.41 16.05
C ARG A 45 -6.58 9.75 16.76
N ALA A 46 -5.86 10.76 16.33
CA ALA A 46 -6.01 12.11 16.91
C ALA A 46 -7.42 12.65 16.70
N ASP A 47 -7.97 12.48 15.51
CA ASP A 47 -9.33 12.88 15.15
C ASP A 47 -10.37 12.11 15.98
N TYR A 48 -10.22 10.80 16.11
CA TYR A 48 -11.08 9.97 16.95
C TYR A 48 -11.03 10.42 18.42
N THR A 49 -9.84 10.62 18.98
CA THR A 49 -9.65 11.04 20.36
C THR A 49 -10.29 12.40 20.62
N ALA A 50 -10.17 13.33 19.68
CA ALA A 50 -10.76 14.67 19.81
C ALA A 50 -12.29 14.68 19.73
N ASN A 51 -12.88 13.79 18.93
CA ASN A 51 -14.32 13.83 18.64
C ASN A 51 -15.12 12.74 19.33
N VAL A 52 -14.52 11.61 19.70
CA VAL A 52 -15.22 10.46 20.29
C VAL A 52 -14.74 10.20 21.73
N GLY A 53 -13.43 10.06 21.94
CA GLY A 53 -12.88 9.81 23.25
C GLY A 53 -11.57 9.04 23.22
N PRO A 54 -10.97 8.78 24.40
CA PRO A 54 -9.67 8.13 24.49
C PRO A 54 -9.72 6.67 24.04
N LEU A 55 -8.60 6.20 23.50
CA LEU A 55 -8.41 4.79 23.17
C LEU A 55 -8.08 4.00 24.43
N SER A 56 -8.66 2.80 24.57
CA SER A 56 -8.44 1.95 25.74
C SER A 56 -7.24 1.01 25.59
N GLY A 57 -6.52 1.06 24.46
CA GLY A 57 -5.32 0.26 24.23
C GLY A 57 -5.17 -0.22 22.80
N PRO A 58 -4.10 -1.00 22.51
CA PRO A 58 -3.83 -1.49 21.15
C PRO A 58 -4.95 -2.36 20.56
N GLY A 59 -5.61 -3.18 21.36
CA GLY A 59 -6.74 -4.00 20.92
C GLY A 59 -7.93 -3.16 20.50
N HIS A 60 -8.20 -2.07 21.20
CA HIS A 60 -9.26 -1.12 20.85
C HIS A 60 -8.96 -0.45 19.50
N LEU A 61 -7.71 0.00 19.31
CA LEU A 61 -7.29 0.59 18.04
C LEU A 61 -7.47 -0.39 16.87
N LEU A 62 -7.06 -1.65 17.05
CA LEU A 62 -7.20 -2.67 16.02
C LEU A 62 -8.67 -2.88 15.64
N GLN A 63 -9.56 -2.93 16.63
CA GLN A 63 -10.99 -3.05 16.39
C GLN A 63 -11.53 -1.86 15.60
N LEU A 64 -11.14 -0.64 15.97
CA LEU A 64 -11.56 0.58 15.28
C LEU A 64 -11.07 0.63 13.83
N LEU A 65 -9.83 0.19 13.57
CA LEU A 65 -9.29 0.12 12.21
C LEU A 65 -10.10 -0.81 11.30
N GLN A 66 -10.77 -1.79 11.87
CA GLN A 66 -11.58 -2.76 11.13
C GLN A 66 -13.02 -2.32 10.93
N GLU A 67 -13.59 -1.57 11.86
CA GLU A 67 -15.05 -1.38 11.95
C GLU A 67 -15.51 0.08 12.03
N ASP A 68 -14.68 1.01 12.53
CA ASP A 68 -15.12 2.36 12.85
C ASP A 68 -15.00 3.30 11.64
N PRO A 69 -16.03 4.15 11.37
CA PRO A 69 -16.00 5.10 10.24
C PRO A 69 -14.82 6.07 10.25
N PHE A 70 -14.25 6.43 11.40
CA PHE A 70 -13.06 7.27 11.49
C PHE A 70 -11.83 6.61 10.88
N PHE A 71 -11.84 5.27 10.72
CA PHE A 71 -10.72 4.49 10.25
C PHE A 71 -11.00 3.70 8.95
N LEU A 72 -12.28 3.48 8.62
CA LEU A 72 -12.65 2.66 7.45
C LEU A 72 -12.11 3.19 6.12
N TRP A 73 -11.93 4.50 6.02
CA TRP A 73 -11.37 5.11 4.81
C TRP A 73 -9.93 4.66 4.53
N LEU A 74 -9.22 4.14 5.54
CA LEU A 74 -7.86 3.61 5.42
C LEU A 74 -7.81 2.18 4.88
N LYS A 75 -8.92 1.47 4.90
CA LYS A 75 -8.98 0.04 4.57
C LYS A 75 -8.45 -0.27 3.17
N PRO A 76 -8.76 0.49 2.11
CA PRO A 76 -8.19 0.26 0.80
C PRO A 76 -6.66 0.35 0.78
N LEU A 77 -6.09 1.28 1.54
CA LEU A 77 -4.64 1.43 1.66
C LEU A 77 -4.02 0.28 2.45
N THR A 78 -4.61 -0.09 3.56
CA THR A 78 -4.14 -1.22 4.38
C THR A 78 -4.13 -2.51 3.57
N SER A 79 -5.20 -2.77 2.84
CA SER A 79 -5.34 -3.92 1.94
C SER A 79 -4.28 -3.91 0.85
N LEU A 80 -4.05 -2.76 0.24
CA LEU A 80 -3.04 -2.59 -0.81
C LEU A 80 -1.63 -2.89 -0.31
N ILE A 81 -1.29 -2.43 0.89
CA ILE A 81 0.03 -2.68 1.50
C ILE A 81 0.25 -4.19 1.68
N VAL A 82 -0.74 -4.90 2.21
CA VAL A 82 -0.68 -6.35 2.40
C VAL A 82 -0.51 -7.06 1.07
N ASP A 83 -1.28 -6.67 0.06
CA ASP A 83 -1.26 -7.31 -1.25
C ASP A 83 0.05 -7.07 -2.00
N ILE A 84 0.63 -5.88 -1.89
CA ILE A 84 1.96 -5.59 -2.46
C ILE A 84 3.02 -6.45 -1.78
N ASP A 85 2.99 -6.55 -0.46
CA ASP A 85 3.95 -7.40 0.28
C ASP A 85 3.87 -8.85 -0.19
N THR A 86 2.66 -9.40 -0.27
CA THR A 86 2.44 -10.77 -0.73
C THR A 86 2.92 -10.95 -2.17
N LEU A 87 2.53 -10.06 -3.07
CA LEU A 87 2.90 -10.14 -4.49
C LEU A 87 4.41 -10.08 -4.67
N SER A 88 5.10 -9.23 -3.91
CA SER A 88 6.55 -9.06 -4.00
C SER A 88 7.34 -10.26 -3.50
N ARG A 89 6.69 -11.22 -2.84
CA ARG A 89 7.32 -12.44 -2.31
C ARG A 89 6.94 -13.70 -3.07
N THR A 90 6.01 -13.59 -4.02
CA THR A 90 5.49 -14.72 -4.79
C THR A 90 5.80 -14.53 -6.27
N ASP A 91 5.60 -15.56 -7.06
CA ASP A 91 5.62 -15.42 -8.51
C ASP A 91 4.38 -14.64 -8.95
N PHE A 92 4.54 -13.77 -9.93
CA PHE A 92 3.46 -12.93 -10.43
C PHE A 92 3.51 -12.79 -11.94
N GLU A 93 2.36 -12.46 -12.51
CA GLU A 93 2.21 -12.12 -13.91
C GLU A 93 1.90 -10.62 -14.07
N ARG A 94 2.10 -10.09 -15.25
CA ARG A 94 1.91 -8.67 -15.56
C ARG A 94 0.52 -8.15 -15.14
N PRO A 95 -0.61 -8.85 -15.38
CA PRO A 95 -1.92 -8.37 -14.94
C PRO A 95 -2.03 -8.11 -13.45
N GLU A 96 -1.31 -8.87 -12.62
CA GLU A 96 -1.30 -8.66 -11.17
C GLU A 96 -0.59 -7.35 -10.80
N VAL A 97 0.50 -7.02 -11.48
CA VAL A 97 1.20 -5.73 -11.32
C VAL A 97 0.31 -4.58 -11.78
N ASP A 98 -0.37 -4.74 -12.91
CA ASP A 98 -1.29 -3.73 -13.43
C ASP A 98 -2.45 -3.46 -12.46
N ALA A 99 -2.94 -4.49 -11.79
CA ALA A 99 -3.97 -4.34 -10.77
C ALA A 99 -3.47 -3.53 -9.56
N ILE A 100 -2.23 -3.73 -9.14
CA ILE A 100 -1.60 -2.92 -8.09
C ILE A 100 -1.47 -1.47 -8.51
N VAL A 101 -1.00 -1.23 -9.74
CA VAL A 101 -0.87 0.14 -10.29
C VAL A 101 -2.23 0.85 -10.32
N ALA A 102 -3.28 0.15 -10.75
CA ALA A 102 -4.64 0.72 -10.76
C ALA A 102 -5.09 1.14 -9.35
N ARG A 103 -4.80 0.33 -8.34
CA ARG A 103 -5.13 0.65 -6.94
C ARG A 103 -4.31 1.83 -6.42
N LEU A 104 -3.03 1.93 -6.78
CA LEU A 104 -2.21 3.09 -6.45
C LEU A 104 -2.78 4.38 -7.07
N GLU A 105 -3.23 4.31 -8.31
CA GLU A 105 -3.85 5.45 -8.99
C GLU A 105 -5.18 5.86 -8.34
N GLN A 106 -5.95 4.92 -7.82
CA GLN A 106 -7.21 5.20 -7.11
C GLN A 106 -6.99 5.90 -5.76
N LEU A 107 -5.83 5.74 -5.15
CA LEU A 107 -5.53 6.39 -3.87
C LEU A 107 -4.72 7.67 -4.06
N PHE A 108 -3.74 7.66 -4.94
CA PHE A 108 -2.73 8.73 -5.04
C PHE A 108 -2.67 9.42 -6.41
N GLY A 109 -3.38 8.93 -7.41
CA GLY A 109 -3.20 9.33 -8.79
C GLY A 109 -4.40 9.94 -9.45
N ALA A 110 -4.45 9.75 -10.77
CA ALA A 110 -5.42 10.41 -11.66
C ALA A 110 -6.86 9.93 -11.43
N THR A 111 -7.06 8.73 -10.92
CA THR A 111 -8.39 8.16 -10.65
C THR A 111 -8.68 8.12 -9.15
N ALA A 112 -8.17 9.11 -8.40
CA ALA A 112 -8.27 9.14 -6.96
C ALA A 112 -9.70 9.12 -6.46
N ASP A 113 -9.97 8.22 -5.50
CA ASP A 113 -11.27 8.10 -4.85
C ASP A 113 -11.57 9.34 -4.00
N PRO A 114 -12.72 10.03 -4.21
CA PRO A 114 -13.04 11.25 -3.47
C PRO A 114 -13.11 11.06 -1.95
N GLY A 115 -13.60 9.91 -1.49
CA GLY A 115 -13.72 9.60 -0.07
C GLY A 115 -12.35 9.50 0.61
N PHE A 116 -11.40 8.84 -0.03
CA PHE A 116 -10.03 8.76 0.45
C PHE A 116 -9.35 10.13 0.36
N THR A 117 -9.45 10.79 -0.77
CA THR A 117 -8.80 12.07 -1.05
C THR A 117 -9.21 13.15 -0.05
N ALA A 118 -10.48 13.20 0.31
CA ALA A 118 -10.97 14.19 1.27
C ALA A 118 -10.27 14.09 2.64
N ARG A 119 -9.89 12.90 3.05
CA ARG A 119 -9.17 12.65 4.30
C ARG A 119 -7.66 12.75 4.13
N TYR A 120 -7.15 12.35 2.97
CA TYR A 120 -5.72 12.26 2.69
C TYR A 120 -5.08 13.63 2.41
N ILE A 121 -5.70 14.46 1.59
CA ILE A 121 -5.13 15.74 1.15
C ILE A 121 -4.75 16.66 2.32
N PRO A 122 -5.56 16.82 3.38
CA PRO A 122 -5.14 17.65 4.51
C PRO A 122 -3.85 17.17 5.20
N VAL A 123 -3.66 15.84 5.29
CA VAL A 123 -2.44 15.26 5.86
C VAL A 123 -1.26 15.50 4.93
N LEU A 124 -1.46 15.26 3.62
CA LEU A 124 -0.44 15.50 2.59
C LEU A 124 0.06 16.95 2.60
N GLN A 125 -0.83 17.90 2.83
CA GLN A 125 -0.49 19.33 2.79
C GLN A 125 0.28 19.80 4.03
N ARG A 126 0.16 19.12 5.17
CA ARG A 126 0.79 19.56 6.42
C ARG A 126 1.96 18.69 6.87
N ASP A 127 2.12 17.49 6.31
CA ASP A 127 3.16 16.54 6.72
C ASP A 127 4.17 16.37 5.59
N VAL A 128 5.38 16.89 5.81
CA VAL A 128 6.46 16.87 4.81
C VAL A 128 6.87 15.44 4.47
N ASP A 129 6.92 14.55 5.44
CA ASP A 129 7.32 13.15 5.21
C ASP A 129 6.29 12.42 4.35
N VAL A 130 5.00 12.70 4.57
CA VAL A 130 3.92 12.18 3.72
C VAL A 130 4.04 12.72 2.30
N ALA A 131 4.34 14.00 2.14
CA ALA A 131 4.53 14.61 0.82
C ALA A 131 5.71 13.98 0.06
N ILE A 132 6.82 13.72 0.74
CA ILE A 132 8.00 13.06 0.17
C ILE A 132 7.65 11.62 -0.26
N ALA A 133 6.98 10.87 0.61
CA ALA A 133 6.54 9.51 0.30
C ALA A 133 5.57 9.48 -0.87
N HIS A 134 4.63 10.42 -0.91
CA HIS A 134 3.66 10.56 -2.01
C HIS A 134 4.37 10.76 -3.35
N ALA A 135 5.33 11.68 -3.41
CA ALA A 135 6.09 11.95 -4.62
C ALA A 135 6.85 10.69 -5.10
N ALA A 136 7.49 9.98 -4.18
CA ALA A 136 8.19 8.74 -4.49
C ALA A 136 7.24 7.66 -5.01
N ILE A 137 6.08 7.50 -4.39
CA ILE A 137 5.05 6.53 -4.82
C ILE A 137 4.56 6.86 -6.23
N ARG A 138 4.29 8.12 -6.52
CA ARG A 138 3.87 8.57 -7.86
C ARG A 138 4.92 8.26 -8.93
N GLN A 139 6.17 8.51 -8.62
CA GLN A 139 7.28 8.24 -9.53
C GLN A 139 7.43 6.74 -9.82
N ILE A 140 7.36 5.90 -8.79
CA ILE A 140 7.49 4.46 -8.94
C ILE A 140 6.26 3.87 -9.64
N SER A 141 5.07 4.37 -9.35
CA SER A 141 3.84 3.96 -10.04
C SER A 141 3.95 4.20 -11.56
N GLY A 142 4.46 5.37 -11.97
CA GLY A 142 4.74 5.68 -13.35
C GLY A 142 5.76 4.73 -13.98
N LYS A 143 6.79 4.36 -13.23
CA LYS A 143 7.79 3.38 -13.67
C LYS A 143 7.18 1.99 -13.88
N LEU A 144 6.32 1.53 -12.96
CA LEU A 144 5.63 0.24 -13.06
C LEU A 144 4.71 0.17 -14.28
N GLN A 145 4.10 1.28 -14.68
CA GLN A 145 3.25 1.34 -15.88
C GLN A 145 4.04 1.14 -17.18
N ARG A 146 5.31 1.53 -17.19
CA ARG A 146 6.16 1.48 -18.39
C ARG A 146 6.82 0.12 -18.66
N PHE A 147 6.79 -0.77 -17.71
CA PHE A 147 7.34 -2.12 -17.87
C PHE A 147 6.47 -3.00 -18.77
#